data_6d65b4472a814089804ec587cc4860b3
#
_entry.id   6d65b4472a814089804ec587cc4860b3
#
_cell.length_a   1.000
_cell.length_b   1.000
_cell.length_c   1.000
_cell.angle_alpha   90.00
_cell.angle_beta   90.00
_cell.angle_gamma   90.00
#
_symmetry.space_group_name_H-M   'P 1'
#
loop_
_entity.id
_entity.type
_entity.pdbx_description
1 polymer ?
#
loop_
_entity_poly.entity_id
_entity_poly.type
_entity_poly.pdbx_seq_one_letter_code
_entity_poly.pdbx_strand_id
1 'polypeptide(L)'
;VSADVSDAVSIEIKPGAVVSNLLLGGGRYYAKTNTVNIKADQATIMAIYAGGYDQGQTTNTLTTDVDASVNGVKNVNMTLSKCTIPEGLGTGGGQGYTHTGTSVVTVTDSELGAIYGTLSNGYADDITVNMTNTTFKKQYNGSDIQYRELASINRGGVKNISFTFDGC
;
A
#
# COMPACT_ATOMS: atom_id res chain seq x y z
N VAL A 1 22.96 2.42 -1.15
CA VAL A 1 23.12 0.99 -0.81
C VAL A 1 21.75 0.48 -0.41
N SER A 2 21.17 -0.41 -1.20
CA SER A 2 19.96 -1.13 -0.83
C SER A 2 20.34 -2.24 0.15
N ALA A 3 19.59 -2.37 1.24
CA ALA A 3 19.72 -3.49 2.16
C ALA A 3 18.56 -4.45 1.96
N ASP A 4 18.85 -5.71 1.75
CA ASP A 4 17.84 -6.76 1.70
C ASP A 4 17.42 -7.15 3.12
N VAL A 5 16.13 -7.35 3.33
CA VAL A 5 15.58 -7.88 4.59
C VAL A 5 15.08 -9.30 4.32
N SER A 6 15.81 -10.29 4.81
CA SER A 6 15.52 -11.70 4.56
C SER A 6 14.27 -12.21 5.28
N ASP A 7 13.98 -11.67 6.47
CA ASP A 7 12.87 -12.14 7.29
C ASP A 7 11.65 -11.19 7.17
N ALA A 8 11.47 -10.30 8.13
CA ALA A 8 10.32 -9.41 8.15
C ALA A 8 10.67 -8.00 8.62
N VAL A 9 10.02 -7.02 8.00
CA VAL A 9 9.86 -5.69 8.55
C VAL A 9 8.52 -5.65 9.28
N SER A 10 8.53 -5.32 10.57
CA SER A 10 7.31 -5.17 11.36
C SER A 10 7.18 -3.74 11.86
N ILE A 11 6.08 -3.10 11.51
CA ILE A 11 5.75 -1.73 11.88
C ILE A 11 4.49 -1.76 12.71
N GLU A 12 4.57 -1.30 13.95
CA GLU A 12 3.41 -1.15 14.83
C GLU A 12 3.22 0.33 15.18
N ILE A 13 2.04 0.86 14.87
CA ILE A 13 1.65 2.25 15.13
C ILE A 13 0.58 2.22 16.21
N LYS A 14 0.91 2.77 17.35
CA LYS A 14 0.08 2.75 18.57
C LYS A 14 -1.01 3.80 18.55
N PRO A 15 -2.07 3.63 19.37
CA PRO A 15 -3.14 4.60 19.52
C PRO A 15 -2.64 6.02 19.82
N GLY A 16 -3.23 7.01 19.13
CA GLY A 16 -2.88 8.42 19.26
C GLY A 16 -1.65 8.86 18.47
N ALA A 17 -0.96 7.94 17.78
CA ALA A 17 0.19 8.31 16.95
C ALA A 17 -0.23 9.10 15.71
N VAL A 18 0.59 10.08 15.35
CA VAL A 18 0.43 10.88 14.13
C VAL A 18 1.68 10.72 13.25
N VAL A 19 1.49 10.14 12.07
CA VAL A 19 2.53 10.01 11.04
C VAL A 19 2.23 11.02 9.94
N SER A 20 2.90 12.17 9.98
CA SER A 20 2.65 13.31 9.07
C SER A 20 3.29 13.15 7.68
N ASN A 21 3.86 12.00 7.39
CA ASN A 21 4.49 11.68 6.13
C ASN A 21 4.02 10.33 5.60
N LEU A 22 4.49 10.00 4.40
CA LEU A 22 4.29 8.71 3.78
C LEU A 22 4.96 7.59 4.58
N LEU A 23 4.20 6.59 4.99
CA LEU A 23 4.70 5.35 5.55
C LEU A 23 4.99 4.36 4.42
N LEU A 24 6.24 3.96 4.28
CA LEU A 24 6.67 2.93 3.34
C LEU A 24 6.87 1.61 4.08
N GLY A 25 6.16 0.57 3.67
CA GLY A 25 6.33 -0.78 4.22
C GLY A 25 7.54 -1.49 3.62
N GLY A 26 7.66 -1.46 2.31
CA GLY A 26 8.78 -2.07 1.59
C GLY A 26 10.01 -1.17 1.49
N GLY A 27 11.07 -1.74 0.94
CA GLY A 27 12.31 -1.03 0.74
C GLY A 27 12.24 0.05 -0.35
N ARG A 28 13.29 0.83 -0.42
CA ARG A 28 13.50 1.86 -1.44
C ARG A 28 14.71 1.49 -2.29
N TYR A 29 14.69 1.71 -3.58
CA TYR A 29 15.80 1.42 -4.49
C TYR A 29 16.31 -0.03 -4.45
N TYR A 30 15.72 -0.94 -5.20
CA TYR A 30 16.17 -2.33 -5.34
C TYR A 30 16.24 -3.15 -4.03
N ALA A 31 15.65 -2.65 -2.94
CA ALA A 31 15.61 -3.42 -1.71
C ALA A 31 14.57 -4.55 -1.82
N LYS A 32 14.97 -5.73 -1.38
CA LYS A 32 14.10 -6.89 -1.28
C LYS A 32 13.65 -7.08 0.15
N THR A 33 12.39 -7.34 0.33
CA THR A 33 11.83 -7.63 1.66
C THR A 33 10.98 -8.89 1.56
N ASN A 34 11.26 -9.88 2.40
CA ASN A 34 10.45 -11.09 2.39
C ASN A 34 9.02 -10.81 2.88
N THR A 35 8.89 -10.20 4.04
CA THR A 35 7.57 -9.91 4.61
C THR A 35 7.52 -8.51 5.20
N VAL A 36 6.44 -7.80 4.94
CA VAL A 36 6.10 -6.54 5.59
C VAL A 36 4.83 -6.73 6.40
N ASN A 37 4.90 -6.50 7.70
CA ASN A 37 3.77 -6.50 8.60
C ASN A 37 3.51 -5.07 9.09
N ILE A 38 2.35 -4.53 8.82
CA ILE A 38 1.92 -3.21 9.28
C ILE A 38 0.69 -3.39 10.16
N LYS A 39 0.76 -2.92 11.39
CA LYS A 39 -0.38 -2.86 12.31
C LYS A 39 -0.53 -1.44 12.83
N ALA A 40 -1.71 -0.85 12.66
CA ALA A 40 -2.03 0.46 13.21
C ALA A 40 -3.41 0.43 13.87
N ASP A 41 -3.51 1.05 15.03
CA ASP A 41 -4.76 1.20 15.77
C ASP A 41 -4.91 2.65 16.26
N GLN A 42 -6.08 3.24 16.01
CA GLN A 42 -6.45 4.59 16.46
C GLN A 42 -5.37 5.64 16.12
N ALA A 43 -4.86 5.62 14.91
CA ALA A 43 -3.76 6.47 14.46
C ALA A 43 -4.15 7.32 13.26
N THR A 44 -3.48 8.46 13.09
CA THR A 44 -3.55 9.27 11.88
C THR A 44 -2.26 9.09 11.08
N ILE A 45 -2.37 8.65 9.83
CA ILE A 45 -1.22 8.38 8.97
C ILE A 45 -1.49 9.04 7.62
N MET A 46 -0.62 9.93 7.16
CA MET A 46 -0.88 10.70 5.94
C MET A 46 -1.16 9.78 4.74
N ALA A 47 -0.29 8.84 4.48
CA ALA A 47 -0.47 7.81 3.46
C ALA A 47 0.33 6.55 3.81
N ILE A 48 -0.08 5.39 3.30
CA ILE A 48 0.65 4.12 3.45
C ILE A 48 0.87 3.52 2.06
N TYR A 49 2.11 3.16 1.72
CA TYR A 49 2.45 2.36 0.55
C TYR A 49 3.19 1.09 1.02
N ALA A 50 2.46 -0.02 1.01
CA ALA A 50 2.95 -1.26 1.62
C ALA A 50 4.03 -1.96 0.78
N GLY A 51 3.94 -1.89 -0.52
CA GLY A 51 4.79 -2.64 -1.46
C GLY A 51 6.12 -1.99 -1.82
N GLY A 52 6.51 -0.92 -1.11
CA GLY A 52 7.77 -0.23 -1.40
C GLY A 52 7.65 0.94 -2.39
N TYR A 53 8.74 1.62 -2.61
CA TYR A 53 8.78 2.83 -3.40
C TYR A 53 10.12 2.97 -4.12
N ASP A 54 10.10 3.03 -5.44
CA ASP A 54 11.30 3.32 -6.24
C ASP A 54 11.08 4.58 -7.08
N GLN A 55 11.94 5.54 -6.93
CA GLN A 55 11.93 6.80 -7.71
C GLN A 55 12.89 6.80 -8.91
N GLY A 56 13.69 5.76 -9.08
CA GLY A 56 14.85 5.81 -9.96
C GLY A 56 14.81 4.96 -11.23
N GLN A 57 13.80 4.12 -11.40
CA GLN A 57 13.74 3.24 -12.56
C GLN A 57 13.10 3.93 -13.77
N THR A 58 13.93 4.23 -14.76
CA THR A 58 13.51 4.76 -16.06
C THR A 58 13.40 3.69 -17.15
N THR A 59 13.63 2.43 -16.83
CA THR A 59 13.63 1.37 -17.84
C THR A 59 12.21 0.85 -18.06
N ASN A 60 11.67 1.16 -19.21
CA ASN A 60 10.35 0.78 -19.72
C ASN A 60 10.18 -0.73 -20.03
N THR A 61 10.96 -1.60 -19.48
CA THR A 61 10.74 -3.04 -19.65
C THR A 61 9.75 -3.52 -18.60
N LEU A 62 8.50 -3.17 -18.82
CA LEU A 62 7.35 -3.81 -18.20
C LEU A 62 7.21 -5.24 -18.75
N THR A 63 8.03 -6.13 -18.26
CA THR A 63 7.78 -7.55 -18.45
C THR A 63 6.86 -7.99 -17.32
N THR A 64 5.78 -8.69 -17.66
CA THR A 64 4.83 -9.32 -16.74
C THR A 64 5.49 -10.34 -15.79
N ASP A 65 6.78 -10.55 -15.93
CA ASP A 65 7.62 -11.50 -15.22
C ASP A 65 8.62 -10.82 -14.26
N VAL A 66 8.31 -9.61 -13.78
CA VAL A 66 9.13 -9.02 -12.72
C VAL A 66 8.93 -9.87 -11.47
N ASP A 67 9.89 -10.70 -11.21
CA ASP A 67 9.96 -11.54 -10.04
C ASP A 67 10.09 -10.66 -8.79
N ALA A 68 9.22 -10.86 -7.81
CA ALA A 68 9.33 -10.21 -6.49
C ALA A 68 10.70 -10.43 -5.83
N SER A 69 11.47 -11.39 -6.34
CA SER A 69 12.85 -11.63 -5.96
C SER A 69 13.82 -10.54 -6.39
N VAL A 70 13.45 -9.68 -7.33
CA VAL A 70 14.37 -8.69 -7.91
C VAL A 70 14.26 -7.33 -7.25
N ASN A 71 13.04 -6.87 -6.98
CA ASN A 71 12.79 -5.56 -6.37
C ASN A 71 11.38 -5.51 -5.79
N GLY A 72 11.25 -5.54 -4.48
CA GLY A 72 9.95 -5.40 -3.86
C GLY A 72 9.73 -6.22 -2.59
N VAL A 73 8.48 -6.57 -2.36
CA VAL A 73 8.02 -7.26 -1.15
C VAL A 73 7.34 -8.56 -1.54
N LYS A 74 7.79 -9.67 -1.00
CA LYS A 74 7.15 -10.95 -1.29
C LYS A 74 5.77 -11.07 -0.65
N ASN A 75 5.64 -10.65 0.62
CA ASN A 75 4.37 -10.71 1.33
C ASN A 75 4.10 -9.41 2.08
N VAL A 76 2.90 -8.89 1.96
CA VAL A 76 2.39 -7.76 2.74
C VAL A 76 1.21 -8.23 3.58
N ASN A 77 1.28 -8.00 4.90
CA ASN A 77 0.18 -8.19 5.82
C ASN A 77 -0.12 -6.84 6.51
N MET A 78 -1.30 -6.30 6.32
CA MET A 78 -1.67 -5.02 6.90
C MET A 78 -2.98 -5.13 7.66
N THR A 79 -3.00 -4.62 8.89
CA THR A 79 -4.20 -4.52 9.71
C THR A 79 -4.33 -3.10 10.25
N LEU A 80 -5.39 -2.42 9.87
CA LEU A 80 -5.69 -1.05 10.25
C LEU A 80 -7.04 -1.00 10.95
N SER A 81 -7.08 -0.43 12.14
CA SER A 81 -8.31 -0.30 12.94
C SER A 81 -8.45 1.13 13.46
N LYS A 82 -9.60 1.74 13.24
CA LYS A 82 -9.93 3.10 13.70
C LYS A 82 -8.88 4.15 13.27
N CYS A 83 -8.32 3.98 12.08
CA CYS A 83 -7.29 4.86 11.55
C CYS A 83 -7.89 5.92 10.60
N THR A 84 -7.22 7.07 10.52
CA THR A 84 -7.48 8.10 9.51
C THR A 84 -6.30 8.18 8.55
N ILE A 85 -6.54 7.94 7.26
CA ILE A 85 -5.49 7.93 6.22
C ILE A 85 -5.94 8.83 5.06
N PRO A 86 -5.73 10.15 5.17
CA PRO A 86 -6.37 11.13 4.28
C PRO A 86 -5.89 11.10 2.84
N GLU A 87 -4.63 10.78 2.57
CA GLU A 87 -4.13 10.72 1.18
C GLU A 87 -4.31 9.36 0.53
N GLY A 88 -4.42 8.30 1.33
CA GLY A 88 -4.78 6.98 0.82
C GLY A 88 -3.82 5.86 1.14
N LEU A 89 -4.23 4.68 0.70
CA LEU A 89 -3.63 3.40 0.98
C LEU A 89 -3.27 2.67 -0.31
N GLY A 90 -1.99 2.46 -0.56
CA GLY A 90 -1.49 1.56 -1.60
C GLY A 90 -1.25 0.17 -1.02
N THR A 91 -1.94 -0.83 -1.55
CA THR A 91 -1.95 -2.18 -0.98
C THR A 91 -0.95 -3.12 -1.63
N GLY A 92 -0.54 -2.84 -2.85
CA GLY A 92 0.44 -3.63 -3.61
C GLY A 92 1.69 -2.84 -3.93
N GLY A 93 2.29 -3.12 -5.08
CA GLY A 93 3.49 -2.43 -5.55
C GLY A 93 3.32 -0.91 -5.53
N GLY A 94 4.32 -0.24 -4.99
CA GLY A 94 4.37 1.21 -4.90
C GLY A 94 4.81 1.87 -6.21
N GLN A 95 5.26 3.12 -6.12
CA GLN A 95 5.73 3.86 -7.27
C GLN A 95 7.04 3.26 -7.81
N GLY A 96 7.18 3.19 -9.13
CA GLY A 96 8.46 2.91 -9.78
C GLY A 96 8.82 1.43 -9.91
N TYR A 97 8.02 0.63 -10.59
CA TYR A 97 8.35 -0.76 -10.94
C TYR A 97 8.63 -1.70 -9.76
N THR A 98 8.09 -1.41 -8.59
CA THR A 98 8.17 -2.34 -7.46
C THR A 98 7.17 -3.47 -7.61
N HIS A 99 7.54 -4.66 -7.17
CA HIS A 99 6.69 -5.83 -7.23
C HIS A 99 6.32 -6.31 -5.82
N THR A 100 5.05 -6.63 -5.64
CA THR A 100 4.53 -7.29 -4.44
C THR A 100 4.01 -8.68 -4.83
N GLY A 101 4.46 -9.72 -4.16
CA GLY A 101 3.91 -11.05 -4.38
C GLY A 101 2.47 -11.11 -3.88
N THR A 102 2.28 -11.33 -2.59
CA THR A 102 0.94 -11.38 -1.99
C THR A 102 0.71 -10.21 -1.03
N SER A 103 -0.44 -9.58 -1.13
CA SER A 103 -0.86 -8.53 -0.19
C SER A 103 -2.21 -8.87 0.43
N VAL A 104 -2.26 -8.95 1.76
CA VAL A 104 -3.48 -9.13 2.52
C VAL A 104 -3.69 -7.93 3.44
N VAL A 105 -4.78 -7.21 3.22
CA VAL A 105 -5.08 -5.97 3.93
C VAL A 105 -6.46 -6.07 4.58
N THR A 106 -6.50 -5.78 5.87
CA THR A 106 -7.75 -5.66 6.64
C THR A 106 -7.87 -4.26 7.21
N VAL A 107 -8.98 -3.61 6.94
CA VAL A 107 -9.28 -2.25 7.43
C VAL A 107 -10.64 -2.26 8.11
N THR A 108 -10.69 -1.77 9.35
CA THR A 108 -11.94 -1.72 10.11
C THR A 108 -12.15 -0.35 10.75
N ASP A 109 -13.41 0.12 10.81
CA ASP A 109 -13.82 1.33 11.52
C ASP A 109 -12.96 2.57 11.19
N SER A 110 -12.49 2.68 9.96
CA SER A 110 -11.46 3.64 9.57
C SER A 110 -11.98 4.66 8.56
N GLU A 111 -11.15 5.67 8.29
CA GLU A 111 -11.44 6.69 7.31
C GLU A 111 -10.27 6.82 6.34
N LEU A 112 -10.53 6.64 5.06
CA LEU A 112 -9.51 6.69 4.00
C LEU A 112 -9.80 7.81 3.01
N GLY A 113 -8.75 8.37 2.46
CA GLY A 113 -8.86 9.25 1.30
C GLY A 113 -9.09 8.47 0.00
N ALA A 114 -8.32 7.44 -0.21
CA ALA A 114 -8.38 6.56 -1.38
C ALA A 114 -7.82 5.18 -1.05
N ILE A 115 -8.04 4.19 -1.92
CA ILE A 115 -7.38 2.90 -1.86
C ILE A 115 -6.97 2.46 -3.26
N TYR A 116 -5.73 2.01 -3.38
CA TYR A 116 -5.12 1.58 -4.63
C TYR A 116 -4.65 0.14 -4.52
N GLY A 117 -4.87 -0.66 -5.55
CA GLY A 117 -4.25 -1.97 -5.68
C GLY A 117 -2.75 -1.82 -5.89
N THR A 118 -2.36 -1.07 -6.92
CA THR A 118 -0.96 -0.69 -7.19
C THR A 118 -0.87 0.78 -7.54
N LEU A 119 0.30 1.37 -7.32
CA LEU A 119 0.57 2.77 -7.64
C LEU A 119 1.64 2.87 -8.75
N SER A 120 1.52 3.89 -9.58
CA SER A 120 2.51 4.38 -10.57
C SER A 120 3.56 3.36 -11.03
N ASN A 121 3.17 2.43 -11.90
CA ASN A 121 4.00 1.35 -12.44
C ASN A 121 4.37 0.24 -11.42
N GLY A 122 3.65 0.12 -10.32
CA GLY A 122 3.81 -1.01 -9.39
C GLY A 122 3.13 -2.29 -9.91
N TYR A 123 3.61 -3.44 -9.48
CA TYR A 123 3.05 -4.75 -9.80
C TYR A 123 2.71 -5.54 -8.56
N ALA A 124 1.71 -6.40 -8.67
CA ALA A 124 1.42 -7.39 -7.64
C ALA A 124 0.93 -8.70 -8.27
N ASP A 125 1.18 -9.81 -7.59
CA ASP A 125 0.58 -11.09 -7.99
C ASP A 125 -0.84 -11.19 -7.44
N ASP A 126 -1.00 -11.17 -6.13
CA ASP A 126 -2.29 -11.35 -5.47
C ASP A 126 -2.56 -10.24 -4.46
N ILE A 127 -3.67 -9.56 -4.59
CA ILE A 127 -4.13 -8.56 -3.63
C ILE A 127 -5.51 -8.95 -3.10
N THR A 128 -5.62 -9.04 -1.77
CA THR A 128 -6.88 -9.21 -1.07
C THR A 128 -7.08 -8.10 -0.06
N VAL A 129 -8.16 -7.34 -0.21
CA VAL A 129 -8.51 -6.25 0.70
C VAL A 129 -9.90 -6.48 1.28
N ASN A 130 -9.98 -6.56 2.60
CA ASN A 130 -11.23 -6.67 3.34
C ASN A 130 -11.43 -5.39 4.16
N MET A 131 -12.51 -4.68 3.91
CA MET A 131 -12.85 -3.44 4.58
C MET A 131 -14.22 -3.55 5.24
N THR A 132 -14.30 -3.16 6.52
CA THR A 132 -15.54 -3.18 7.28
C THR A 132 -15.74 -1.83 7.96
N ASN A 133 -16.95 -1.27 7.91
CA ASN A 133 -17.34 0.00 8.54
C ASN A 133 -16.35 1.14 8.22
N THR A 134 -15.80 1.18 7.03
CA THR A 134 -14.78 2.14 6.64
C THR A 134 -15.37 3.17 5.70
N THR A 135 -15.10 4.46 5.97
CA THR A 135 -15.60 5.56 5.16
C THR A 135 -14.51 6.15 4.28
N PHE A 136 -14.93 6.72 3.14
CA PHE A 136 -14.03 7.42 2.25
C PHE A 136 -14.33 8.91 2.31
N LYS A 137 -13.34 9.72 2.69
CA LYS A 137 -13.51 11.17 2.76
C LYS A 137 -13.55 11.79 1.38
N LYS A 138 -14.51 12.70 1.21
CA LYS A 138 -14.74 13.45 -0.02
C LYS A 138 -13.81 14.66 -0.19
N GLN A 139 -13.13 15.10 0.87
CA GLN A 139 -12.34 16.34 0.87
C GLN A 139 -10.95 16.14 1.44
N TYR A 140 -9.95 16.73 0.79
CA TYR A 140 -8.61 16.92 1.29
C TYR A 140 -8.26 18.42 1.25
N ASN A 141 -7.73 18.98 2.35
CA ASN A 141 -7.35 20.39 2.50
C ASN A 141 -8.47 21.40 2.14
N GLY A 142 -9.71 21.10 2.48
CA GLY A 142 -10.82 22.01 2.23
C GLY A 142 -11.24 22.17 0.76
N SER A 143 -10.61 21.47 -0.16
CA SER A 143 -10.98 21.44 -1.57
C SER A 143 -11.84 20.22 -1.86
N ASP A 144 -12.90 20.41 -2.63
CA ASP A 144 -13.67 19.29 -3.15
C ASP A 144 -12.81 18.50 -4.12
N ILE A 145 -12.45 17.28 -3.74
CA ILE A 145 -11.76 16.37 -4.66
C ILE A 145 -12.82 15.70 -5.50
N GLN A 146 -12.82 16.04 -6.78
CA GLN A 146 -13.83 15.55 -7.72
C GLN A 146 -13.73 14.06 -8.01
N TYR A 147 -12.55 13.45 -7.81
CA TYR A 147 -12.31 12.02 -8.08
C TYR A 147 -11.44 11.40 -7.01
N ARG A 148 -11.98 10.38 -6.34
CA ARG A 148 -11.22 9.46 -5.50
C ARG A 148 -11.16 8.12 -6.19
N GLU A 149 -9.98 7.56 -6.27
CA GLU A 149 -9.81 6.24 -6.85
C GLU A 149 -10.04 5.19 -5.77
N LEU A 150 -11.04 4.36 -5.99
CA LEU A 150 -11.29 3.19 -5.17
C LEU A 150 -10.90 1.95 -5.96
N ALA A 151 -10.05 1.12 -5.36
CA ALA A 151 -9.61 -0.13 -5.95
C ALA A 151 -8.91 0.02 -7.32
N SER A 152 -8.26 1.16 -7.56
CA SER A 152 -7.63 1.40 -8.86
C SER A 152 -6.26 0.75 -8.99
N ILE A 153 -5.90 0.46 -10.23
CA ILE A 153 -4.55 0.05 -10.64
C ILE A 153 -3.99 1.20 -11.48
N ASN A 154 -3.03 1.92 -10.91
CA ASN A 154 -2.50 3.11 -11.57
C ASN A 154 -1.19 2.80 -12.31
N ARG A 155 -1.26 2.65 -13.64
CA ARG A 155 -0.13 2.41 -14.55
C ARG A 155 0.75 1.20 -14.18
N GLY A 156 0.19 0.22 -13.52
CA GLY A 156 0.87 -1.01 -13.14
C GLY A 156 0.09 -2.24 -13.58
N GLY A 157 0.26 -3.33 -12.88
CA GLY A 157 -0.48 -4.56 -13.12
C GLY A 157 -0.72 -5.36 -11.84
N VAL A 158 -1.80 -6.12 -11.83
CA VAL A 158 -2.09 -7.10 -10.79
C VAL A 158 -2.60 -8.35 -11.47
N LYS A 159 -2.11 -9.53 -11.08
CA LYS A 159 -2.62 -10.79 -11.63
C LYS A 159 -4.01 -11.10 -11.08
N ASN A 160 -4.17 -11.04 -9.76
CA ASN A 160 -5.44 -11.27 -9.09
C ASN A 160 -5.70 -10.18 -8.05
N ILE A 161 -6.88 -9.60 -8.04
CA ILE A 161 -7.25 -8.59 -7.06
C ILE A 161 -8.68 -8.80 -6.58
N SER A 162 -8.87 -8.74 -5.27
CA SER A 162 -10.17 -8.82 -4.63
C SER A 162 -10.33 -7.70 -3.61
N PHE A 163 -11.42 -6.97 -3.72
CA PHE A 163 -11.86 -5.99 -2.73
C PHE A 163 -13.22 -6.40 -2.19
N THR A 164 -13.33 -6.48 -0.88
CA THR A 164 -14.59 -6.67 -0.17
C THR A 164 -14.88 -5.43 0.67
N PHE A 165 -16.04 -4.82 0.46
CA PHE A 165 -16.52 -3.67 1.22
C PHE A 165 -17.78 -4.09 1.97
N ASP A 166 -17.76 -4.01 3.30
CA ASP A 166 -18.88 -4.34 4.17
C ASP A 166 -19.20 -3.15 5.09
N GLY A 167 -20.40 -2.58 4.98
CA GLY A 167 -20.78 -1.39 5.73
C GLY A 167 -19.95 -0.14 5.46
N CYS A 168 -19.36 -0.03 4.26
CA CYS A 168 -18.50 1.10 3.85
C CYS A 168 -19.29 2.20 3.15
#